data_63c863353b933ff1305fe1ae7eb0771a
#
_entry.id   63c863353b933ff1305fe1ae7eb0771a
#
_cell.length_a   1.000
_cell.length_b   1.000
_cell.length_c   1.000
_cell.angle_alpha   90.00
_cell.angle_beta   90.00
_cell.angle_gamma   90.00
#
_symmetry.space_group_name_H-M   'P 1'
#
loop_
_entity.id
_entity.type
_entity.pdbx_description
1 polymer ?
#
loop_
_entity_poly.entity_id
_entity_poly.type
_entity_poly.pdbx_seq_one_letter_code
_entity_poly.pdbx_strand_id
1 'polypeptide(L)'
;PQYDGWIIGDDPATRKVFEAGIKGNLKAAVKWGVGVDNVDFEACKDLNIPITNIPGVFGEEVSDVGIGYLLGLSRKLFEIDVGVKNNQWLKPCGTSLTGKKVCLVGFGDIGRCSARKLLAFNLQVYVSDPGFKQLQDGTIECGYNSELKVDSELQKVHITSLEEASNDCDYIFVTCALNKHTHHL
;
A
#
# COMPACT_ATOMS: atom_id res chain seq x y z
N PRO A 1 29.04 -17.23 3.19
CA PRO A 1 28.78 -15.86 3.62
C PRO A 1 29.58 -15.56 4.90
N GLN A 2 30.15 -14.34 4.96
CA GLN A 2 31.00 -13.94 6.10
C GLN A 2 30.22 -13.09 7.13
N TYR A 3 28.93 -12.82 6.85
CA TYR A 3 28.12 -11.89 7.61
C TYR A 3 27.14 -12.63 8.54
N ASP A 4 26.94 -12.08 9.73
CA ASP A 4 26.05 -12.62 10.76
C ASP A 4 24.59 -12.20 10.59
N GLY A 5 24.32 -11.11 9.88
CA GLY A 5 22.99 -10.58 9.63
C GLY A 5 22.77 -10.23 8.16
N TRP A 6 21.50 -10.28 7.74
CA TRP A 6 21.11 -9.90 6.38
C TRP A 6 19.95 -8.93 6.38
N ILE A 7 20.14 -7.76 5.74
CA ILE A 7 19.08 -6.81 5.41
C ILE A 7 18.63 -7.14 4.00
N ILE A 8 17.40 -7.65 3.85
CA ILE A 8 16.82 -8.11 2.60
C ILE A 8 16.13 -6.94 1.90
N GLY A 9 16.59 -6.60 0.70
CA GLY A 9 15.92 -5.68 -0.23
C GLY A 9 14.89 -6.41 -1.10
N ASP A 10 14.88 -6.10 -2.40
CA ASP A 10 13.91 -6.67 -3.36
C ASP A 10 14.39 -7.98 -4.00
N ASP A 11 15.59 -8.42 -3.69
CA ASP A 11 16.10 -9.69 -4.20
C ASP A 11 15.33 -10.89 -3.60
N PRO A 12 15.15 -11.98 -4.37
CA PRO A 12 14.48 -13.18 -3.89
C PRO A 12 15.23 -13.85 -2.74
N ALA A 13 14.66 -13.81 -1.55
CA ALA A 13 15.19 -14.46 -0.34
C ALA A 13 14.61 -15.88 -0.21
N THR A 14 15.09 -16.78 -1.06
CA THR A 14 14.60 -18.15 -1.16
C THR A 14 15.26 -19.07 -0.13
N ARG A 15 14.66 -20.25 0.08
CA ARG A 15 15.22 -21.33 0.92
C ARG A 15 16.70 -21.60 0.62
N LYS A 16 17.08 -21.69 -0.67
CA LYS A 16 18.47 -21.94 -1.07
C LYS A 16 19.44 -20.88 -0.56
N VAL A 17 19.01 -19.62 -0.55
CA VAL A 17 19.84 -18.50 -0.06
C VAL A 17 20.00 -18.60 1.46
N PHE A 18 18.93 -18.89 2.20
CA PHE A 18 19.00 -19.10 3.65
C PHE A 18 19.84 -20.30 4.03
N GLU A 19 19.71 -21.44 3.33
CA GLU A 19 20.55 -22.63 3.52
C GLU A 19 22.04 -22.33 3.26
N ALA A 20 22.36 -21.53 2.25
CA ALA A 20 23.72 -21.07 2.03
C ALA A 20 24.19 -20.11 3.12
N GLY A 21 23.28 -19.28 3.64
CA GLY A 21 23.55 -18.35 4.73
C GLY A 21 23.97 -19.05 6.02
N ILE A 22 23.23 -20.06 6.46
CA ILE A 22 23.55 -20.82 7.70
C ILE A 22 24.78 -21.71 7.59
N LYS A 23 25.16 -22.15 6.37
CA LYS A 23 26.45 -22.81 6.14
C LYS A 23 27.66 -21.88 6.36
N GLY A 24 27.39 -20.56 6.32
CA GLY A 24 28.33 -19.51 6.75
C GLY A 24 28.02 -19.07 8.18
N ASN A 25 27.80 -17.79 8.38
CA ASN A 25 27.63 -17.19 9.70
C ASN A 25 26.26 -16.54 9.92
N LEU A 26 25.30 -16.69 9.00
CA LEU A 26 24.00 -16.00 9.10
C LEU A 26 23.24 -16.44 10.36
N LYS A 27 22.89 -15.48 11.21
CA LYS A 27 22.19 -15.68 12.49
C LYS A 27 20.78 -15.07 12.49
N ALA A 28 20.55 -14.00 11.70
CA ALA A 28 19.27 -13.31 11.65
C ALA A 28 19.11 -12.53 10.32
N ALA A 29 17.86 -12.23 9.98
CA ALA A 29 17.56 -11.40 8.82
C ALA A 29 16.44 -10.39 9.13
N VAL A 30 16.38 -9.30 8.36
CA VAL A 30 15.25 -8.36 8.37
C VAL A 30 14.91 -7.97 6.94
N LYS A 31 13.63 -8.02 6.58
CA LYS A 31 13.14 -7.47 5.31
C LYS A 31 13.00 -5.96 5.44
N TRP A 32 13.77 -5.23 4.65
CA TRP A 32 13.65 -3.79 4.51
C TRP A 32 12.43 -3.47 3.63
N GLY A 33 11.26 -3.40 4.24
CA GLY A 33 9.99 -3.14 3.55
C GLY A 33 8.80 -3.75 4.29
N VAL A 34 7.61 -3.39 3.83
CA VAL A 34 6.33 -3.92 4.33
C VAL A 34 5.95 -5.21 3.57
N GLY A 35 6.14 -5.21 2.25
CA GLY A 35 5.92 -6.38 1.40
C GLY A 35 6.90 -7.50 1.71
N VAL A 36 6.42 -8.74 1.71
CA VAL A 36 7.17 -9.93 2.12
C VAL A 36 7.10 -11.07 1.10
N ASP A 37 6.53 -10.81 -0.05
CA ASP A 37 6.29 -11.79 -1.12
C ASP A 37 7.58 -12.37 -1.74
N ASN A 38 8.71 -11.66 -1.60
CA ASN A 38 10.03 -12.11 -2.03
C ASN A 38 10.80 -12.92 -0.95
N VAL A 39 10.20 -13.20 0.22
CA VAL A 39 10.87 -13.84 1.37
C VAL A 39 10.21 -15.17 1.74
N ASP A 40 10.99 -16.24 1.77
CA ASP A 40 10.55 -17.56 2.23
C ASP A 40 10.62 -17.64 3.77
N PHE A 41 9.56 -17.16 4.44
CA PHE A 41 9.44 -17.21 5.90
C PHE A 41 9.36 -18.64 6.45
N GLU A 42 8.81 -19.59 5.68
CA GLU A 42 8.76 -21.00 6.08
C GLU A 42 10.18 -21.59 6.15
N ALA A 43 11.01 -21.26 5.17
CA ALA A 43 12.41 -21.65 5.21
C ALA A 43 13.13 -21.08 6.43
N CYS A 44 12.89 -19.80 6.77
CA CYS A 44 13.50 -19.20 7.95
C CYS A 44 13.07 -19.91 9.25
N LYS A 45 11.79 -20.26 9.36
CA LYS A 45 11.27 -21.02 10.51
C LYS A 45 11.92 -22.40 10.62
N ASP A 46 11.99 -23.16 9.53
CA ASP A 46 12.58 -24.50 9.49
C ASP A 46 14.08 -24.48 9.83
N LEU A 47 14.77 -23.42 9.40
CA LEU A 47 16.21 -23.24 9.60
C LEU A 47 16.54 -22.49 10.90
N ASN A 48 15.53 -22.16 11.72
CA ASN A 48 15.68 -21.40 12.97
C ASN A 48 16.39 -20.05 12.78
N ILE A 49 16.13 -19.35 11.67
CA ILE A 49 16.63 -18.00 11.41
C ILE A 49 15.60 -17.00 11.90
N PRO A 50 15.86 -16.20 12.94
CA PRO A 50 15.00 -15.08 13.32
C PRO A 50 14.88 -14.10 12.16
N ILE A 51 13.62 -13.80 11.76
CA ILE A 51 13.34 -12.87 10.68
C ILE A 51 12.12 -12.02 11.02
N THR A 52 12.15 -10.75 10.62
CA THR A 52 11.03 -9.83 10.70
C THR A 52 11.02 -8.92 9.47
N ASN A 53 9.94 -8.17 9.29
CA ASN A 53 9.85 -7.03 8.36
C ASN A 53 9.59 -5.74 9.16
N ILE A 54 9.46 -4.62 8.48
CA ILE A 54 9.27 -3.30 9.11
C ILE A 54 7.91 -2.68 8.70
N PRO A 55 6.80 -3.15 9.27
CA PRO A 55 5.49 -2.55 9.01
C PRO A 55 5.40 -1.13 9.59
N GLY A 56 4.56 -0.27 8.98
CA GLY A 56 4.25 1.07 9.49
C GLY A 56 5.34 2.13 9.30
N VAL A 57 6.34 1.88 8.47
CA VAL A 57 7.47 2.82 8.27
C VAL A 57 7.34 3.64 6.99
N PHE A 58 6.70 3.10 5.94
CA PHE A 58 6.69 3.71 4.60
C PHE A 58 5.32 4.23 4.16
N GLY A 59 4.36 4.33 5.08
CA GLY A 59 2.99 4.74 4.73
C GLY A 59 2.92 6.13 4.11
N GLU A 60 3.66 7.08 4.64
CA GLU A 60 3.67 8.46 4.15
C GLU A 60 4.31 8.55 2.75
N GLU A 61 5.50 7.99 2.57
CA GLU A 61 6.26 8.09 1.31
C GLU A 61 5.54 7.36 0.17
N VAL A 62 5.00 6.16 0.42
CA VAL A 62 4.26 5.40 -0.60
C VAL A 62 2.95 6.10 -0.94
N SER A 63 2.25 6.67 0.04
CA SER A 63 1.04 7.43 -0.24
C SER A 63 1.32 8.71 -1.03
N ASP A 64 2.46 9.39 -0.82
CA ASP A 64 2.87 10.54 -1.64
C ASP A 64 3.02 10.19 -3.11
N VAL A 65 3.64 9.03 -3.41
CA VAL A 65 3.75 8.51 -4.79
C VAL A 65 2.36 8.25 -5.37
N GLY A 66 1.46 7.62 -4.61
CA GLY A 66 0.08 7.37 -5.04
C GLY A 66 -0.67 8.65 -5.38
N ILE A 67 -0.56 9.69 -4.54
CA ILE A 67 -1.13 11.01 -4.82
C ILE A 67 -0.49 11.67 -6.04
N GLY A 68 0.83 11.52 -6.19
CA GLY A 68 1.55 11.99 -7.39
C GLY A 68 0.99 11.38 -8.68
N TYR A 69 0.74 10.07 -8.70
CA TYR A 69 0.09 9.40 -9.84
C TYR A 69 -1.34 9.88 -10.08
N LEU A 70 -2.14 10.04 -9.02
CA LEU A 70 -3.50 10.55 -9.13
C LEU A 70 -3.53 11.94 -9.77
N LEU A 71 -2.68 12.85 -9.30
CA LEU A 71 -2.53 14.19 -9.88
C LEU A 71 -1.99 14.12 -11.30
N GLY A 72 -0.98 13.28 -11.55
CA GLY A 72 -0.40 13.07 -12.87
C GLY A 72 -1.45 12.64 -13.90
N LEU A 73 -2.29 11.68 -13.55
CA LEU A 73 -3.35 11.17 -14.41
C LEU A 73 -4.48 12.19 -14.59
N SER A 74 -5.03 12.72 -13.49
CA SER A 74 -6.16 13.62 -13.52
C SER A 74 -5.84 14.96 -14.20
N ARG A 75 -4.62 15.47 -14.03
CA ARG A 75 -4.16 16.74 -14.60
C ARG A 75 -3.29 16.58 -15.85
N LYS A 76 -3.08 15.34 -16.32
CA LYS A 76 -2.26 14.99 -17.50
C LYS A 76 -0.81 15.51 -17.42
N LEU A 77 -0.25 15.50 -16.20
CA LEU A 77 1.08 16.07 -15.96
C LEU A 77 2.17 15.35 -16.75
N PHE A 78 2.06 14.04 -16.94
CA PHE A 78 3.03 13.25 -17.71
C PHE A 78 3.02 13.63 -19.19
N GLU A 79 1.85 13.90 -19.78
CA GLU A 79 1.69 14.36 -21.15
C GLU A 79 2.30 15.76 -21.31
N ILE A 80 2.01 16.67 -20.36
CA ILE A 80 2.55 18.03 -20.36
C ILE A 80 4.07 18.01 -20.23
N ASP A 81 4.65 17.21 -19.32
CA ASP A 81 6.09 17.09 -19.12
C ASP A 81 6.81 16.65 -20.40
N VAL A 82 6.29 15.60 -21.05
CA VAL A 82 6.82 15.15 -22.34
C VAL A 82 6.72 16.24 -23.41
N GLY A 83 5.59 16.94 -23.47
CA GLY A 83 5.40 18.04 -24.41
C GLY A 83 6.43 19.16 -24.22
N VAL A 84 6.60 19.61 -22.97
CA VAL A 84 7.58 20.68 -22.64
C VAL A 84 9.01 20.27 -22.99
N LYS A 85 9.40 19.04 -22.69
CA LYS A 85 10.73 18.50 -23.08
C LYS A 85 10.94 18.46 -24.59
N ASN A 86 9.86 18.40 -25.37
CA ASN A 86 9.87 18.46 -26.83
C ASN A 86 9.57 19.87 -27.40
N ASN A 87 9.74 20.93 -26.59
CA ASN A 87 9.47 22.32 -26.95
C ASN A 87 8.02 22.59 -27.38
N GLN A 88 7.06 21.82 -26.89
CA GLN A 88 5.63 21.98 -27.13
C GLN A 88 4.95 22.63 -25.92
N TRP A 89 4.05 23.58 -26.15
CA TRP A 89 3.26 24.21 -25.11
C TRP A 89 1.86 23.59 -25.05
N LEU A 90 1.76 22.35 -24.51
CA LEU A 90 0.50 21.64 -24.41
C LEU A 90 -0.38 22.19 -23.27
N LYS A 91 -1.67 22.30 -23.50
CA LYS A 91 -2.68 22.70 -22.51
C LYS A 91 -3.86 21.73 -22.56
N PRO A 92 -3.65 20.43 -22.27
CA PRO A 92 -4.74 19.46 -22.27
C PRO A 92 -5.72 19.75 -21.12
N CYS A 93 -7.00 19.55 -21.37
CA CYS A 93 -8.00 19.59 -20.31
C CYS A 93 -7.81 18.40 -19.37
N GLY A 94 -7.62 18.68 -18.09
CA GLY A 94 -7.63 17.68 -17.03
C GLY A 94 -8.97 17.64 -16.31
N THR A 95 -9.11 16.72 -15.36
CA THR A 95 -10.28 16.54 -14.51
C THR A 95 -10.01 17.09 -13.11
N SER A 96 -10.98 17.80 -12.51
CA SER A 96 -10.91 18.19 -11.09
C SER A 96 -11.10 16.95 -10.21
N LEU A 97 -10.38 16.90 -9.09
CA LEU A 97 -10.51 15.83 -8.09
C LEU A 97 -11.69 16.06 -7.13
N THR A 98 -12.08 17.32 -6.94
CA THR A 98 -13.16 17.69 -6.01
C THR A 98 -14.45 16.95 -6.32
N GLY A 99 -14.98 16.24 -5.32
CA GLY A 99 -16.21 15.46 -5.43
C GLY A 99 -16.09 14.15 -6.19
N LYS A 100 -14.91 13.82 -6.72
CA LYS A 100 -14.64 12.52 -7.34
C LYS A 100 -14.58 11.41 -6.30
N LYS A 101 -14.89 10.18 -6.72
CA LYS A 101 -14.90 9.00 -5.89
C LYS A 101 -13.60 8.20 -6.08
N VAL A 102 -13.00 7.80 -4.98
CA VAL A 102 -11.80 6.96 -4.99
C VAL A 102 -11.98 5.78 -4.03
N CYS A 103 -11.64 4.59 -4.47
CA CYS A 103 -11.60 3.40 -3.62
C CYS A 103 -10.17 3.06 -3.24
N LEU A 104 -9.95 2.84 -1.95
CA LEU A 104 -8.75 2.21 -1.40
C LEU A 104 -9.00 0.72 -1.20
N VAL A 105 -8.29 -0.12 -1.92
CA VAL A 105 -8.28 -1.58 -1.71
C VAL A 105 -7.17 -1.89 -0.71
N GLY A 106 -7.57 -2.12 0.54
CA GLY A 106 -6.67 -2.20 1.68
C GLY A 106 -6.65 -0.91 2.51
N PHE A 107 -6.83 -1.04 3.83
CA PHE A 107 -6.85 0.10 4.78
C PHE A 107 -5.79 -0.06 5.88
N GLY A 108 -4.67 -0.68 5.52
CA GLY A 108 -3.47 -0.77 6.32
C GLY A 108 -2.80 0.59 6.51
N ASP A 109 -1.52 0.61 6.83
CA ASP A 109 -0.75 1.84 7.04
C ASP A 109 -0.77 2.76 5.82
N ILE A 110 -0.37 2.24 4.64
CA ILE A 110 -0.37 2.98 3.37
C ILE A 110 -1.78 3.48 3.02
N GLY A 111 -2.81 2.63 3.16
CA GLY A 111 -4.20 2.99 2.86
C GLY A 111 -4.69 4.14 3.73
N ARG A 112 -4.39 4.15 5.03
CA ARG A 112 -4.76 5.24 5.94
C ARG A 112 -4.01 6.53 5.66
N CYS A 113 -2.71 6.48 5.37
CA CYS A 113 -1.95 7.66 4.95
C CYS A 113 -2.50 8.23 3.63
N SER A 114 -2.82 7.36 2.66
CA SER A 114 -3.47 7.77 1.41
C SER A 114 -4.85 8.41 1.66
N ALA A 115 -5.68 7.83 2.54
CA ALA A 115 -7.01 8.34 2.84
C ALA A 115 -6.98 9.78 3.38
N ARG A 116 -6.06 10.09 4.31
CA ARG A 116 -5.89 11.46 4.83
C ARG A 116 -5.61 12.45 3.70
N LYS A 117 -4.69 12.12 2.81
CA LYS A 117 -4.31 12.98 1.68
C LYS A 117 -5.46 13.13 0.68
N LEU A 118 -6.16 12.05 0.35
CA LEU A 118 -7.31 12.06 -0.56
C LEU A 118 -8.48 12.89 -0.02
N LEU A 119 -8.78 12.78 1.27
CA LEU A 119 -9.79 13.61 1.94
C LEU A 119 -9.44 15.12 1.87
N ALA A 120 -8.15 15.46 2.00
CA ALA A 120 -7.69 16.86 1.87
C ALA A 120 -7.89 17.44 0.46
N PHE A 121 -7.92 16.58 -0.58
CA PHE A 121 -8.29 16.98 -1.95
C PHE A 121 -9.81 17.02 -2.20
N ASN A 122 -10.63 16.87 -1.16
CA ASN A 122 -12.10 16.83 -1.24
C ASN A 122 -12.64 15.70 -2.13
N LEU A 123 -11.96 14.54 -2.16
CA LEU A 123 -12.52 13.33 -2.75
C LEU A 123 -13.48 12.65 -1.76
N GLN A 124 -14.42 11.89 -2.30
CA GLN A 124 -15.20 10.92 -1.54
C GLN A 124 -14.38 9.63 -1.47
N VAL A 125 -13.95 9.25 -0.27
CA VAL A 125 -13.04 8.10 -0.09
C VAL A 125 -13.84 6.87 0.35
N TYR A 126 -13.78 5.84 -0.46
CA TYR A 126 -14.34 4.51 -0.20
C TYR A 126 -13.21 3.55 0.14
N VAL A 127 -13.50 2.59 1.00
CA VAL A 127 -12.52 1.61 1.48
C VAL A 127 -13.08 0.21 1.31
N SER A 128 -12.35 -0.64 0.61
CA SER A 128 -12.60 -2.07 0.54
C SER A 128 -11.49 -2.81 1.27
N ASP A 129 -11.78 -3.22 2.50
CA ASP A 129 -10.88 -4.01 3.35
C ASP A 129 -11.71 -4.90 4.27
N PRO A 130 -11.59 -6.24 4.19
CA PRO A 130 -12.38 -7.16 5.00
C PRO A 130 -12.10 -7.05 6.51
N GLY A 131 -10.99 -6.41 6.89
CA GLY A 131 -10.61 -6.18 8.28
C GLY A 131 -11.29 -4.97 8.92
N PHE A 132 -12.02 -4.17 8.16
CA PHE A 132 -12.70 -2.98 8.66
C PHE A 132 -14.21 -3.05 8.40
N LYS A 133 -14.99 -2.51 9.33
CA LYS A 133 -16.45 -2.41 9.24
C LYS A 133 -16.93 -1.06 9.71
N GLN A 134 -18.02 -0.59 9.14
CA GLN A 134 -18.74 0.58 9.61
C GLN A 134 -19.91 0.15 10.49
N LEU A 135 -20.00 0.69 11.68
CA LEU A 135 -21.08 0.43 12.62
C LEU A 135 -22.33 1.25 12.26
N GLN A 136 -23.46 0.96 12.94
CA GLN A 136 -24.74 1.66 12.71
C GLN A 136 -24.68 3.16 13.04
N ASP A 137 -23.81 3.56 13.97
CA ASP A 137 -23.57 4.97 14.33
C ASP A 137 -22.59 5.68 13.40
N GLY A 138 -22.10 4.98 12.35
CA GLY A 138 -21.14 5.48 11.38
C GLY A 138 -19.68 5.29 11.78
N THR A 139 -19.39 4.82 12.99
CA THR A 139 -18.01 4.58 13.45
C THR A 139 -17.37 3.44 12.67
N ILE A 140 -16.10 3.62 12.32
CA ILE A 140 -15.28 2.60 11.63
C ILE A 140 -14.39 1.91 12.66
N GLU A 141 -14.47 0.60 12.68
CA GLU A 141 -13.67 -0.27 13.54
C GLU A 141 -12.79 -1.23 12.75
N CYS A 142 -11.63 -1.55 13.34
CA CYS A 142 -10.77 -2.64 12.87
C CYS A 142 -11.15 -3.95 13.56
N GLY A 143 -11.60 -4.93 12.78
CA GLY A 143 -12.08 -6.22 13.30
C GLY A 143 -10.97 -7.19 13.71
N TYR A 144 -9.73 -7.00 13.26
CA TYR A 144 -8.58 -7.88 13.57
C TYR A 144 -7.62 -7.28 14.61
N ASN A 145 -7.76 -6.01 14.95
CA ASN A 145 -6.95 -5.36 15.97
C ASN A 145 -7.80 -4.32 16.73
N SER A 146 -8.32 -4.70 17.88
CA SER A 146 -9.15 -3.83 18.72
C SER A 146 -8.40 -2.64 19.34
N GLU A 147 -7.07 -2.68 19.36
CA GLU A 147 -6.24 -1.57 19.82
C GLU A 147 -6.02 -0.52 18.72
N LEU A 148 -6.23 -0.89 17.45
CA LEU A 148 -6.12 0.02 16.32
C LEU A 148 -7.35 0.93 16.29
N LYS A 149 -7.18 2.15 16.79
CA LYS A 149 -8.20 3.19 16.68
C LYS A 149 -8.09 3.88 15.33
N VAL A 150 -9.22 3.98 14.63
CA VAL A 150 -9.30 4.78 13.41
C VAL A 150 -9.46 6.25 13.81
N ASP A 151 -8.53 7.09 13.38
CA ASP A 151 -8.52 8.52 13.71
C ASP A 151 -9.82 9.20 13.30
N SER A 152 -10.22 10.24 14.04
CA SER A 152 -11.47 10.98 13.78
C SER A 152 -11.57 11.53 12.36
N GLU A 153 -10.46 11.91 11.77
CA GLU A 153 -10.38 12.35 10.37
C GLU A 153 -10.75 11.24 9.40
N LEU A 154 -10.31 10.02 9.67
CA LEU A 154 -10.56 8.84 8.86
C LEU A 154 -11.96 8.24 9.06
N GLN A 155 -12.72 8.69 10.05
CA GLN A 155 -14.13 8.32 10.19
C GLN A 155 -15.03 8.85 9.06
N LYS A 156 -14.49 9.72 8.18
CA LYS A 156 -15.18 10.26 7.02
C LYS A 156 -15.15 9.35 5.78
N VAL A 157 -14.42 8.25 5.81
CA VAL A 157 -14.40 7.30 4.69
C VAL A 157 -15.63 6.38 4.74
N HIS A 158 -15.97 5.76 3.62
CA HIS A 158 -17.10 4.83 3.49
C HIS A 158 -16.58 3.41 3.28
N ILE A 159 -17.00 2.46 4.10
CA ILE A 159 -16.67 1.05 3.88
C ILE A 159 -17.61 0.48 2.80
N THR A 160 -17.04 -0.22 1.82
CA THR A 160 -17.77 -0.78 0.69
C THR A 160 -17.14 -2.13 0.25
N SER A 161 -17.83 -2.86 -0.59
CA SER A 161 -17.25 -4.01 -1.27
C SER A 161 -16.38 -3.59 -2.46
N LEU A 162 -15.46 -4.44 -2.90
CA LEU A 162 -14.66 -4.18 -4.09
C LEU A 162 -15.52 -4.12 -5.36
N GLU A 163 -16.56 -4.96 -5.43
CA GLU A 163 -17.49 -5.00 -6.55
C GLU A 163 -18.26 -3.69 -6.70
N GLU A 164 -18.83 -3.17 -5.60
CA GLU A 164 -19.52 -1.87 -5.61
C GLU A 164 -18.55 -0.74 -5.98
N ALA A 165 -17.35 -0.73 -5.39
CA ALA A 165 -16.34 0.30 -5.67
C ALA A 165 -15.89 0.29 -7.13
N SER A 166 -15.70 -0.89 -7.74
CA SER A 166 -15.25 -1.00 -9.14
C SER A 166 -16.27 -0.42 -10.14
N ASN A 167 -17.55 -0.44 -9.78
CA ASN A 167 -18.63 0.10 -10.61
C ASN A 167 -18.87 1.61 -10.40
N ASP A 168 -18.53 2.17 -9.25
CA ASP A 168 -18.96 3.51 -8.84
C ASP A 168 -17.81 4.52 -8.64
N CYS A 169 -16.57 4.05 -8.48
CA CYS A 169 -15.43 4.94 -8.23
C CYS A 169 -14.71 5.38 -9.50
N ASP A 170 -14.29 6.66 -9.52
CA ASP A 170 -13.50 7.24 -10.62
C ASP A 170 -12.05 6.75 -10.59
N TYR A 171 -11.53 6.38 -9.41
CA TYR A 171 -10.15 5.95 -9.18
C TYR A 171 -10.09 4.78 -8.20
N ILE A 172 -9.12 3.90 -8.38
CA ILE A 172 -8.85 2.79 -7.47
C ILE A 172 -7.36 2.82 -7.09
N PHE A 173 -7.10 2.78 -5.79
CA PHE A 173 -5.76 2.61 -5.22
C PHE A 173 -5.65 1.21 -4.63
N VAL A 174 -4.71 0.41 -5.11
CA VAL A 174 -4.45 -0.92 -4.56
C VAL A 174 -3.29 -0.81 -3.58
N THR A 175 -3.58 -0.89 -2.29
CA THR A 175 -2.63 -0.79 -1.18
C THR A 175 -2.63 -2.01 -0.27
N CYS A 176 -3.37 -3.06 -0.62
CA CYS A 176 -3.37 -4.33 0.10
C CYS A 176 -2.08 -5.11 -0.14
N ALA A 177 -1.68 -5.93 0.85
CA ALA A 177 -0.55 -6.82 0.69
C ALA A 177 -0.82 -7.90 -0.36
N LEU A 178 0.19 -8.24 -1.20
CA LEU A 178 0.09 -9.35 -2.14
C LEU A 178 0.21 -10.69 -1.38
N ASN A 179 -0.82 -11.51 -1.49
CA ASN A 179 -0.88 -12.85 -0.93
C ASN A 179 -1.87 -13.72 -1.72
N LYS A 180 -2.06 -14.99 -1.32
CA LYS A 180 -2.98 -15.93 -1.99
C LYS A 180 -4.45 -15.48 -2.06
N HIS A 181 -4.87 -14.55 -1.20
CA HIS A 181 -6.25 -14.04 -1.15
C HIS A 181 -6.42 -12.74 -1.92
N THR A 182 -5.33 -12.03 -2.22
CA THR A 182 -5.31 -10.76 -2.93
C THR A 182 -4.71 -10.86 -4.34
N HIS A 183 -4.19 -12.03 -4.69
CA HIS A 183 -3.69 -12.31 -6.03
C HIS A 183 -4.88 -12.45 -7.00
N HIS A 184 -4.91 -11.62 -8.04
CA HIS A 184 -6.02 -11.51 -9.00
C HIS A 184 -7.35 -11.04 -8.41
N LEU A 185 -7.32 -10.07 -7.47
CA LEU A 185 -8.49 -9.31 -7.04
C LEU A 185 -9.15 -8.58 -8.22
#